data_2abab4e03208c916c4c2ff40e4bf7122
#
_entry.id   2abab4e03208c916c4c2ff40e4bf7122
#
_cell.length_a   1.000
_cell.length_b   1.000
_cell.length_c   1.000
_cell.angle_alpha   90.00
_cell.angle_beta   90.00
_cell.angle_gamma   90.00
#
_symmetry.space_group_name_H-M   'P 1'
#
loop_
_entity.id
_entity.type
_entity.pdbx_description
1 polymer ?
#
loop_
_entity_poly.entity_id
_entity_poly.type
_entity_poly.pdbx_seq_one_letter_code
_entity_poly.pdbx_strand_id
1 'polypeptide(L)'
;MCRLHAVLCELVPGGVSKRISAPQAGRLLEGLRPAGAVDAARCELAAEFLADLRRIDAQMRDAKKKLTTAVRASGTTLTSVFGVGPVVAATVIGEVRVVSRFADRDHFAAYNGTAPIEVSSGHRKIYRLSRRGNRRHGHVIHMAAVTQVSQRHSDGRAYYERKLAEGKTPKEALRCLKRRVSDAVFAQLQADARRAAADPR
;
A
#
# COMPACT_ATOMS: atom_id res chain seq x y z
N MET A 1 18.02 4.41 -2.02
CA MET A 1 18.26 5.59 -1.16
C MET A 1 19.43 5.38 -0.20
N CYS A 2 19.51 4.30 0.57
CA CYS A 2 20.57 4.16 1.58
C CYS A 2 22.01 4.25 1.03
N ARG A 3 22.29 3.64 -0.13
CA ARG A 3 23.66 3.66 -0.70
C ARG A 3 24.08 5.07 -1.15
N LEU A 4 23.22 5.75 -1.92
CA LEU A 4 23.50 7.15 -2.33
C LEU A 4 23.68 8.06 -1.13
N HIS A 5 22.79 7.93 -0.12
CA HIS A 5 22.88 8.72 1.10
C HIS A 5 24.21 8.49 1.85
N ALA A 6 24.65 7.23 1.96
CA ALA A 6 25.92 6.90 2.63
C ALA A 6 27.10 7.57 1.93
N VAL A 7 27.21 7.44 0.61
CA VAL A 7 28.31 8.06 -0.16
C VAL A 7 28.27 9.58 -0.07
N LEU A 8 27.10 10.20 -0.12
CA LEU A 8 26.96 11.65 0.04
C LEU A 8 27.37 12.14 1.44
N CYS A 9 27.10 11.35 2.49
CA CYS A 9 27.56 11.69 3.84
C CYS A 9 29.09 11.65 3.99
N GLU A 10 29.79 10.84 3.19
CA GLU A 10 31.27 10.80 3.16
C GLU A 10 31.86 11.97 2.37
N LEU A 11 31.14 12.49 1.36
CA LEU A 11 31.59 13.57 0.48
C LEU A 11 31.33 14.98 1.05
N VAL A 12 30.31 15.10 1.90
CA VAL A 12 29.87 16.42 2.41
C VAL A 12 30.27 16.58 3.86
N PRO A 13 31.13 17.55 4.18
CA PRO A 13 31.44 17.88 5.57
C PRO A 13 30.17 18.18 6.37
N GLY A 14 29.97 17.48 7.50
CA GLY A 14 28.73 17.59 8.28
C GLY A 14 27.57 16.69 7.79
N GLY A 15 27.78 15.93 6.72
CA GLY A 15 26.80 14.97 6.19
C GLY A 15 25.64 15.62 5.43
N VAL A 16 24.65 14.79 5.07
CA VAL A 16 23.44 15.23 4.36
C VAL A 16 22.17 14.84 5.11
N SER A 17 21.10 15.58 4.90
CA SER A 17 19.80 15.29 5.51
C SER A 17 19.36 13.85 5.21
N LYS A 18 18.85 13.15 6.23
CA LYS A 18 18.32 11.76 6.11
C LYS A 18 17.25 11.61 5.02
N ARG A 19 16.57 12.68 4.64
CA ARG A 19 15.51 12.72 3.63
C ARG A 19 15.89 13.57 2.43
N ILE A 20 17.12 13.41 1.92
CA ILE A 20 17.52 14.10 0.69
C ILE A 20 16.73 13.55 -0.52
N SER A 21 16.18 14.44 -1.34
CA SER A 21 15.51 14.08 -2.58
C SER A 21 16.50 13.95 -3.74
N ALA A 22 16.13 13.20 -4.80
CA ALA A 22 16.99 13.05 -5.98
C ALA A 22 17.38 14.39 -6.66
N PRO A 23 16.50 15.41 -6.77
CA PRO A 23 16.91 16.74 -7.26
C PRO A 23 17.90 17.44 -6.34
N GLN A 24 17.72 17.34 -5.01
CA GLN A 24 18.66 17.92 -4.03
C GLN A 24 20.02 17.24 -4.10
N ALA A 25 20.06 15.90 -4.19
CA ALA A 25 21.29 15.13 -4.36
C ALA A 25 22.02 15.52 -5.65
N GLY A 26 21.29 15.75 -6.74
CA GLY A 26 21.86 16.20 -8.01
C GLY A 26 22.56 17.57 -7.89
N ARG A 27 21.86 18.57 -7.37
CA ARG A 27 22.45 19.91 -7.14
C ARG A 27 23.67 19.87 -6.24
N LEU A 28 23.63 19.01 -5.22
CA LEU A 28 24.73 18.85 -4.28
C LEU A 28 25.97 18.27 -5.01
N LEU A 29 25.80 17.21 -5.81
CA LEU A 29 26.87 16.62 -6.59
C LEU A 29 27.47 17.59 -7.62
N GLU A 30 26.66 18.40 -8.27
CA GLU A 30 27.11 19.44 -9.22
C GLU A 30 28.01 20.49 -8.54
N GLY A 31 27.77 20.78 -7.25
CA GLY A 31 28.54 21.75 -6.46
C GLY A 31 29.82 21.17 -5.83
N LEU A 32 29.98 19.86 -5.76
CA LEU A 32 31.15 19.23 -5.15
C LEU A 32 32.39 19.39 -6.01
N ARG A 33 33.52 19.65 -5.37
CA ARG A 33 34.86 19.65 -5.98
C ARG A 33 35.70 18.60 -5.27
N PRO A 34 35.97 17.45 -5.90
CA PRO A 34 36.73 16.37 -5.26
C PRO A 34 38.15 16.84 -4.96
N ALA A 35 38.60 16.60 -3.72
CA ALA A 35 39.92 16.99 -3.27
C ALA A 35 41.04 16.00 -3.68
N GLY A 36 40.67 14.82 -4.18
CA GLY A 36 41.61 13.78 -4.60
C GLY A 36 40.94 12.63 -5.34
N ALA A 37 41.72 11.63 -5.75
CA ALA A 37 41.24 10.50 -6.54
C ALA A 37 40.12 9.68 -5.83
N VAL A 38 40.20 9.55 -4.50
CA VAL A 38 39.18 8.84 -3.73
C VAL A 38 37.84 9.57 -3.75
N ASP A 39 37.87 10.89 -3.56
CA ASP A 39 36.65 11.71 -3.59
C ASP A 39 36.08 11.79 -5.00
N ALA A 40 36.94 11.82 -6.03
CA ALA A 40 36.51 11.75 -7.44
C ALA A 40 35.75 10.43 -7.70
N ALA A 41 36.30 9.27 -7.30
CA ALA A 41 35.64 7.98 -7.44
C ALA A 41 34.32 7.90 -6.65
N ARG A 42 34.26 8.50 -5.47
CA ARG A 42 33.00 8.61 -4.69
C ARG A 42 31.96 9.47 -5.39
N CYS A 43 32.35 10.58 -6.01
CA CYS A 43 31.47 11.43 -6.79
C CYS A 43 30.90 10.69 -8.00
N GLU A 44 31.72 9.94 -8.73
CA GLU A 44 31.29 9.09 -9.83
C GLU A 44 30.28 8.02 -9.37
N LEU A 45 30.58 7.29 -8.29
CA LEU A 45 29.69 6.30 -7.72
C LEU A 45 28.35 6.91 -7.26
N ALA A 46 28.39 8.09 -6.65
CA ALA A 46 27.18 8.80 -6.25
C ALA A 46 26.34 9.25 -7.45
N ALA A 47 26.99 9.69 -8.53
CA ALA A 47 26.33 10.05 -9.79
C ALA A 47 25.64 8.82 -10.44
N GLU A 48 26.29 7.66 -10.45
CA GLU A 48 25.70 6.40 -10.93
C GLU A 48 24.47 6.01 -10.11
N PHE A 49 24.56 6.03 -8.77
CA PHE A 49 23.41 5.75 -7.91
C PHE A 49 22.26 6.73 -8.13
N LEU A 50 22.56 8.01 -8.36
CA LEU A 50 21.53 9.01 -8.66
C LEU A 50 20.88 8.76 -10.01
N ALA A 51 21.65 8.39 -11.04
CA ALA A 51 21.13 8.03 -12.37
C ALA A 51 20.21 6.81 -12.27
N ASP A 52 20.64 5.77 -11.55
CA ASP A 52 19.82 4.58 -11.29
C ASP A 52 18.52 4.91 -10.56
N LEU A 53 18.57 5.75 -9.53
CA LEU A 53 17.39 6.19 -8.80
C LEU A 53 16.40 6.92 -9.71
N ARG A 54 16.89 7.86 -10.53
CA ARG A 54 16.06 8.59 -11.49
C ARG A 54 15.42 7.68 -12.53
N ARG A 55 16.16 6.69 -13.01
CA ARG A 55 15.67 5.67 -13.96
C ARG A 55 14.56 4.83 -13.35
N ILE A 56 14.76 4.32 -12.11
CA ILE A 56 13.77 3.52 -11.38
C ILE A 56 12.51 4.35 -11.10
N ASP A 57 12.66 5.60 -10.67
CA ASP A 57 11.53 6.50 -10.43
C ASP A 57 10.70 6.74 -11.71
N ALA A 58 11.35 6.88 -12.86
CA ALA A 58 10.67 7.01 -14.14
C ALA A 58 9.90 5.72 -14.48
N GLN A 59 10.54 4.56 -14.36
CA GLN A 59 9.90 3.25 -14.58
C GLN A 59 8.71 3.02 -13.67
N MET A 60 8.81 3.40 -12.39
CA MET A 60 7.69 3.30 -11.44
C MET A 60 6.52 4.19 -11.82
N ARG A 61 6.79 5.43 -12.26
CA ARG A 61 5.73 6.34 -12.76
C ARG A 61 5.02 5.77 -13.99
N ASP A 62 5.77 5.23 -14.93
CA ASP A 62 5.21 4.65 -16.15
C ASP A 62 4.42 3.37 -15.87
N ALA A 63 4.94 2.50 -15.01
CA ALA A 63 4.22 1.32 -14.56
C ALA A 63 2.90 1.70 -13.86
N LYS A 64 2.92 2.73 -13.01
CA LYS A 64 1.71 3.24 -12.35
C LYS A 64 0.69 3.80 -13.36
N LYS A 65 1.15 4.53 -14.39
CA LYS A 65 0.26 5.02 -15.46
C LYS A 65 -0.40 3.86 -16.21
N LYS A 66 0.39 2.88 -16.68
CA LYS A 66 -0.10 1.68 -17.38
C LYS A 66 -1.11 0.93 -16.52
N LEU A 67 -0.81 0.73 -15.23
CA LEU A 67 -1.71 0.06 -14.30
C LEU A 67 -3.03 0.83 -14.13
N THR A 68 -2.97 2.15 -14.00
CA THR A 68 -4.17 3.01 -13.87
C THR A 68 -5.05 2.88 -15.12
N THR A 69 -4.45 2.89 -16.31
CA THR A 69 -5.18 2.68 -17.58
C THR A 69 -5.82 1.31 -17.63
N ALA A 70 -5.09 0.24 -17.28
CA ALA A 70 -5.62 -1.12 -17.26
C ALA A 70 -6.79 -1.29 -16.26
N VAL A 71 -6.68 -0.70 -15.06
CA VAL A 71 -7.75 -0.72 -14.06
C VAL A 71 -9.00 0.00 -14.57
N ARG A 72 -8.84 1.14 -15.23
CA ARG A 72 -9.98 1.84 -15.86
C ARG A 72 -10.61 1.02 -16.97
N ALA A 73 -9.78 0.44 -17.84
CA ALA A 73 -10.25 -0.39 -18.96
C ALA A 73 -10.99 -1.67 -18.50
N SER A 74 -10.70 -2.17 -17.29
CA SER A 74 -11.42 -3.33 -16.72
C SER A 74 -12.86 -3.03 -16.31
N GLY A 75 -13.30 -1.76 -16.34
CA GLY A 75 -14.65 -1.37 -15.93
C GLY A 75 -14.94 -1.52 -14.43
N THR A 76 -13.93 -1.80 -13.60
CA THR A 76 -14.11 -1.96 -12.16
C THR A 76 -14.44 -0.64 -11.47
N THR A 77 -15.31 -0.71 -10.49
CA THR A 77 -15.64 0.41 -9.61
C THR A 77 -14.98 0.32 -8.23
N LEU A 78 -14.03 -0.60 -8.05
CA LEU A 78 -13.28 -0.75 -6.79
C LEU A 78 -12.63 0.55 -6.30
N THR A 79 -12.23 1.43 -7.21
CA THR A 79 -11.61 2.72 -6.88
C THR A 79 -12.60 3.72 -6.26
N SER A 80 -13.90 3.44 -6.23
CA SER A 80 -14.90 4.22 -5.49
C SER A 80 -14.82 3.97 -3.97
N VAL A 81 -14.24 2.85 -3.56
CA VAL A 81 -13.98 2.58 -2.14
C VAL A 81 -12.82 3.45 -1.67
N PHE A 82 -13.08 4.32 -0.71
CA PHE A 82 -12.04 5.23 -0.21
C PHE A 82 -10.80 4.46 0.26
N GLY A 83 -9.61 4.92 -0.14
CA GLY A 83 -8.34 4.26 0.13
C GLY A 83 -7.97 3.13 -0.85
N VAL A 84 -8.85 2.78 -1.79
CA VAL A 84 -8.58 1.82 -2.86
C VAL A 84 -8.13 2.55 -4.12
N GLY A 85 -6.84 2.81 -4.23
CA GLY A 85 -6.23 3.36 -5.46
C GLY A 85 -5.99 2.28 -6.51
N PRO A 86 -5.49 2.65 -7.72
CA PRO A 86 -5.29 1.71 -8.84
C PRO A 86 -4.43 0.49 -8.49
N VAL A 87 -3.39 0.65 -7.67
CA VAL A 87 -2.52 -0.46 -7.26
C VAL A 87 -3.28 -1.47 -6.39
N VAL A 88 -4.08 -0.96 -5.44
CA VAL A 88 -4.92 -1.80 -4.58
C VAL A 88 -5.97 -2.52 -5.41
N ALA A 89 -6.68 -1.79 -6.28
CA ALA A 89 -7.71 -2.35 -7.17
C ALA A 89 -7.14 -3.46 -8.07
N ALA A 90 -6.01 -3.21 -8.74
CA ALA A 90 -5.36 -4.20 -9.59
C ALA A 90 -4.92 -5.45 -8.81
N THR A 91 -4.39 -5.28 -7.61
CA THR A 91 -4.01 -6.40 -6.76
C THR A 91 -5.23 -7.21 -6.34
N VAL A 92 -6.32 -6.54 -5.93
CA VAL A 92 -7.58 -7.21 -5.58
C VAL A 92 -8.11 -8.01 -6.77
N ILE A 93 -8.21 -7.42 -7.96
CA ILE A 93 -8.67 -8.10 -9.18
C ILE A 93 -7.80 -9.32 -9.48
N GLY A 94 -6.48 -9.16 -9.46
CA GLY A 94 -5.54 -10.24 -9.78
C GLY A 94 -5.58 -11.40 -8.78
N GLU A 95 -5.76 -11.13 -7.48
CA GLU A 95 -5.82 -12.17 -6.44
C GLU A 95 -7.21 -12.81 -6.33
N VAL A 96 -8.28 -12.05 -6.55
CA VAL A 96 -9.66 -12.54 -6.48
C VAL A 96 -10.05 -13.32 -7.75
N ARG A 97 -9.67 -12.81 -8.92
CA ARG A 97 -10.04 -13.33 -10.26
C ARG A 97 -11.56 -13.37 -10.46
N VAL A 98 -12.24 -14.35 -9.88
CA VAL A 98 -13.68 -14.55 -9.98
C VAL A 98 -14.30 -14.43 -8.58
N VAL A 99 -15.23 -13.48 -8.40
CA VAL A 99 -15.84 -13.21 -7.08
C VAL A 99 -16.82 -14.30 -6.66
N SER A 100 -17.45 -14.99 -7.60
CA SER A 100 -18.42 -16.08 -7.33
C SER A 100 -17.79 -17.32 -6.66
N ARG A 101 -16.45 -17.42 -6.63
CA ARG A 101 -15.77 -18.47 -5.86
C ARG A 101 -15.93 -18.33 -4.34
N PHE A 102 -16.37 -17.17 -3.87
CA PHE A 102 -16.64 -16.92 -2.45
C PHE A 102 -18.15 -16.96 -2.21
N ALA A 103 -18.59 -17.87 -1.35
CA ALA A 103 -20.00 -18.03 -1.01
C ALA A 103 -20.59 -16.74 -0.41
N ASP A 104 -19.80 -16.06 0.42
CA ASP A 104 -20.21 -14.84 1.11
C ASP A 104 -19.00 -13.96 1.51
N ARG A 105 -19.30 -12.83 2.17
CA ARG A 105 -18.31 -11.90 2.68
C ARG A 105 -17.41 -12.50 3.77
N ASP A 106 -17.86 -13.54 4.48
CA ASP A 106 -17.10 -14.15 5.55
C ASP A 106 -16.02 -15.08 5.00
N HIS A 107 -16.32 -15.84 3.94
CA HIS A 107 -15.35 -16.59 3.16
C HIS A 107 -14.32 -15.66 2.50
N PHE A 108 -14.77 -14.53 1.94
CA PHE A 108 -13.87 -13.52 1.39
C PHE A 108 -12.94 -12.92 2.45
N ALA A 109 -13.45 -12.61 3.63
CA ALA A 109 -12.66 -12.10 4.75
C ALA A 109 -11.69 -13.15 5.31
N ALA A 110 -12.07 -14.41 5.33
CA ALA A 110 -11.17 -15.52 5.68
C ALA A 110 -10.02 -15.63 4.67
N TYR A 111 -10.33 -15.54 3.37
CA TYR A 111 -9.34 -15.56 2.30
C TYR A 111 -8.31 -14.43 2.41
N ASN A 112 -8.71 -13.21 2.74
CA ASN A 112 -7.80 -12.07 2.87
C ASN A 112 -7.28 -11.86 4.30
N GLY A 113 -7.62 -12.74 5.23
CA GLY A 113 -7.13 -12.72 6.61
C GLY A 113 -7.71 -11.61 7.50
N THR A 114 -8.87 -11.03 7.13
CA THR A 114 -9.58 -10.05 7.96
C THR A 114 -10.68 -10.66 8.83
N ALA A 115 -11.05 -11.93 8.60
CA ALA A 115 -11.97 -12.64 9.47
C ALA A 115 -11.36 -12.81 10.86
N PRO A 116 -12.12 -12.53 11.95
CA PRO A 116 -11.69 -12.82 13.30
C PRO A 116 -11.68 -14.34 13.51
N ILE A 117 -10.56 -14.87 14.02
CA ILE A 117 -10.50 -16.25 14.49
C ILE A 117 -10.65 -16.23 16.00
N GLU A 118 -11.66 -16.91 16.50
CA GLU A 118 -11.80 -17.13 17.93
C GLU A 118 -10.75 -18.13 18.40
N VAL A 119 -9.97 -17.73 19.39
CA VAL A 119 -9.04 -18.59 20.11
C VAL A 119 -9.47 -18.53 21.56
N SER A 120 -10.29 -19.49 21.97
CA SER A 120 -10.78 -19.59 23.33
C SER A 120 -10.03 -20.67 24.10
N SER A 121 -9.64 -20.35 25.33
CA SER A 121 -9.21 -21.33 26.31
C SER A 121 -9.96 -21.06 27.62
N GLY A 122 -10.80 -22.00 28.03
CA GLY A 122 -11.68 -21.83 29.20
C GLY A 122 -12.70 -20.71 29.01
N HIS A 123 -12.85 -19.83 30.01
CA HIS A 123 -13.84 -18.74 29.99
C HIS A 123 -13.38 -17.47 29.20
N ARG A 124 -12.16 -17.45 28.62
CA ARG A 124 -11.61 -16.26 27.94
C ARG A 124 -11.68 -16.40 26.44
N LYS A 125 -12.53 -15.59 25.79
CA LYS A 125 -12.60 -15.47 24.33
C LYS A 125 -11.63 -14.43 23.82
N ILE A 126 -10.64 -14.83 23.00
CA ILE A 126 -9.69 -13.93 22.36
C ILE A 126 -9.82 -14.10 20.84
N TYR A 127 -9.95 -12.98 20.13
CA TYR A 127 -9.98 -12.98 18.67
C TYR A 127 -8.60 -12.66 18.10
N ARG A 128 -8.10 -13.53 17.21
CA ARG A 128 -6.83 -13.34 16.49
C ARG A 128 -7.06 -13.25 15.00
N LEU A 129 -6.07 -12.71 14.29
CA LEU A 129 -6.06 -12.70 12.82
C LEU A 129 -5.60 -14.06 12.28
N SER A 130 -6.25 -14.55 11.22
CA SER A 130 -5.75 -15.70 10.46
C SER A 130 -4.41 -15.37 9.80
N ARG A 131 -3.43 -16.25 9.96
CA ARG A 131 -2.17 -16.21 9.21
C ARG A 131 -2.21 -17.06 7.93
N ARG A 132 -3.31 -17.78 7.69
CA ARG A 132 -3.50 -18.71 6.57
C ARG A 132 -4.04 -18.05 5.30
N GLY A 133 -4.48 -16.79 5.38
CA GLY A 133 -5.06 -16.06 4.24
C GLY A 133 -4.02 -15.61 3.21
N ASN A 134 -4.52 -15.12 2.08
CA ASN A 134 -3.69 -14.50 1.05
C ASN A 134 -3.04 -13.22 1.57
N ARG A 135 -1.72 -13.28 1.78
CA ARG A 135 -0.94 -12.18 2.37
C ARG A 135 -0.95 -10.92 1.51
N ARG A 136 -0.89 -11.06 0.18
CA ARG A 136 -0.87 -9.91 -0.75
C ARG A 136 -2.21 -9.19 -0.70
N HIS A 137 -3.31 -9.94 -0.75
CA HIS A 137 -4.65 -9.36 -0.62
C HIS A 137 -4.86 -8.74 0.77
N GLY A 138 -4.48 -9.44 1.84
CA GLY A 138 -4.56 -8.90 3.21
C GLY A 138 -3.73 -7.62 3.41
N HIS A 139 -2.57 -7.50 2.73
CA HIS A 139 -1.75 -6.30 2.75
C HIS A 139 -2.44 -5.10 2.09
N VAL A 140 -3.03 -5.27 0.91
CA VAL A 140 -3.68 -4.14 0.22
C VAL A 140 -4.95 -3.68 0.94
N ILE A 141 -5.70 -4.58 1.57
CA ILE A 141 -6.82 -4.22 2.48
C ILE A 141 -6.30 -3.43 3.69
N HIS A 142 -5.16 -3.85 4.26
CA HIS A 142 -4.52 -3.10 5.35
C HIS A 142 -4.11 -1.69 4.90
N MET A 143 -3.48 -1.56 3.74
CA MET A 143 -3.06 -0.25 3.21
C MET A 143 -4.26 0.67 2.95
N ALA A 144 -5.35 0.15 2.41
CA ALA A 144 -6.59 0.91 2.24
C ALA A 144 -7.15 1.39 3.60
N ALA A 145 -7.16 0.53 4.62
CA ALA A 145 -7.62 0.90 5.95
C ALA A 145 -6.71 1.96 6.61
N VAL A 146 -5.38 1.82 6.49
CA VAL A 146 -4.41 2.82 7.00
C VAL A 146 -4.60 4.16 6.29
N THR A 147 -4.82 4.16 4.97
CA THR A 147 -5.13 5.38 4.21
C THR A 147 -6.39 6.06 4.76
N GLN A 148 -7.45 5.30 5.04
CA GLN A 148 -8.67 5.84 5.66
C GLN A 148 -8.39 6.46 7.04
N VAL A 149 -7.62 5.78 7.89
CA VAL A 149 -7.25 6.32 9.22
C VAL A 149 -6.44 7.61 9.11
N SER A 150 -5.55 7.73 8.12
CA SER A 150 -4.70 8.91 7.95
C SER A 150 -5.45 10.14 7.42
N GLN A 151 -6.61 9.95 6.80
CA GLN A 151 -7.42 11.04 6.21
C GLN A 151 -8.53 11.46 7.17
N ARG A 152 -8.41 12.68 7.70
CA ARG A 152 -9.30 13.21 8.78
C ARG A 152 -10.79 13.19 8.44
N HIS A 153 -11.14 13.38 7.18
CA HIS A 153 -12.53 13.50 6.71
C HIS A 153 -13.10 12.18 6.14
N SER A 154 -12.41 11.06 6.32
CA SER A 154 -12.91 9.77 5.82
C SER A 154 -13.86 9.11 6.82
N ASP A 155 -14.90 8.44 6.29
CA ASP A 155 -15.80 7.60 7.10
C ASP A 155 -15.05 6.52 7.87
N GLY A 156 -13.93 6.03 7.30
CA GLY A 156 -13.08 5.06 7.95
C GLY A 156 -12.37 5.62 9.17
N ARG A 157 -11.97 6.90 9.15
CA ARG A 157 -11.39 7.58 10.31
C ARG A 157 -12.45 7.74 11.40
N ALA A 158 -13.64 8.23 11.06
CA ALA A 158 -14.74 8.37 12.01
C ALA A 158 -15.12 7.01 12.64
N TYR A 159 -15.16 5.95 11.83
CA TYR A 159 -15.38 4.59 12.33
C TYR A 159 -14.27 4.12 13.27
N TYR A 160 -13.01 4.36 12.93
CA TYR A 160 -11.86 3.99 13.76
C TYR A 160 -11.89 4.68 15.12
N GLU A 161 -12.15 6.00 15.14
CA GLU A 161 -12.24 6.79 16.37
C GLU A 161 -13.39 6.33 17.26
N ARG A 162 -14.55 6.02 16.68
CA ARG A 162 -15.66 5.42 17.42
C ARG A 162 -15.27 4.10 18.08
N LYS A 163 -14.49 3.25 17.39
CA LYS A 163 -14.00 1.99 17.97
C LYS A 163 -13.01 2.19 19.12
N LEU A 164 -12.21 3.27 19.07
CA LEU A 164 -11.37 3.66 20.21
C LEU A 164 -12.23 4.13 21.40
N ALA A 165 -13.26 4.95 21.13
CA ALA A 165 -14.18 5.42 22.17
C ALA A 165 -14.98 4.26 22.82
N GLU A 166 -15.22 3.17 22.07
CA GLU A 166 -15.80 1.92 22.60
C GLU A 166 -14.81 1.10 23.48
N GLY A 167 -13.60 1.63 23.77
CA GLY A 167 -12.58 1.00 24.62
C GLY A 167 -11.67 0.00 23.89
N LYS A 168 -11.71 -0.07 22.55
CA LYS A 168 -10.79 -0.92 21.77
C LYS A 168 -9.40 -0.32 21.68
N THR A 169 -8.39 -1.17 21.72
CA THR A 169 -7.02 -0.76 21.43
C THR A 169 -6.88 -0.30 19.97
N PRO A 170 -5.87 0.55 19.62
CA PRO A 170 -5.62 0.97 18.24
C PRO A 170 -5.49 -0.19 17.24
N LYS A 171 -4.90 -1.31 17.69
CA LYS A 171 -4.75 -2.51 16.84
C LYS A 171 -6.11 -3.19 16.61
N GLU A 172 -6.97 -3.25 17.59
CA GLU A 172 -8.32 -3.83 17.46
C GLU A 172 -9.23 -2.94 16.63
N ALA A 173 -9.22 -1.62 16.86
CA ALA A 173 -9.96 -0.67 16.05
C ALA A 173 -9.57 -0.75 14.55
N LEU A 174 -8.27 -0.87 14.26
CA LEU A 174 -7.77 -1.06 12.89
C LEU A 174 -8.21 -2.42 12.31
N ARG A 175 -8.27 -3.49 13.10
CA ARG A 175 -8.80 -4.79 12.65
C ARG A 175 -10.28 -4.69 12.26
N CYS A 176 -11.07 -4.01 13.07
CA CYS A 176 -12.49 -3.76 12.75
C CYS A 176 -12.63 -2.97 11.44
N LEU A 177 -11.82 -1.94 11.24
CA LEU A 177 -11.84 -1.17 9.99
C LEU A 177 -11.39 -2.00 8.78
N LYS A 178 -10.35 -2.82 8.91
CA LYS A 178 -9.91 -3.75 7.84
C LYS A 178 -11.05 -4.68 7.41
N ARG A 179 -11.81 -5.21 8.37
CA ARG A 179 -12.98 -6.04 8.06
C ARG A 179 -14.03 -5.24 7.29
N ARG A 180 -14.34 -4.02 7.71
CA ARG A 180 -15.29 -3.15 7.01
C ARG A 180 -14.83 -2.82 5.59
N VAL A 181 -13.54 -2.54 5.39
CA VAL A 181 -12.96 -2.34 4.04
C VAL A 181 -13.07 -3.61 3.19
N SER A 182 -12.80 -4.79 3.78
CA SER A 182 -12.96 -6.07 3.09
C SER A 182 -14.40 -6.29 2.62
N ASP A 183 -15.39 -6.01 3.49
CA ASP A 183 -16.80 -6.15 3.15
C ASP A 183 -17.23 -5.18 2.04
N ALA A 184 -16.74 -3.92 2.07
CA ALA A 184 -16.99 -2.94 1.01
C ALA A 184 -16.38 -3.37 -0.34
N VAL A 185 -15.14 -3.86 -0.32
CA VAL A 185 -14.47 -4.39 -1.52
C VAL A 185 -15.23 -5.58 -2.10
N PHE A 186 -15.70 -6.51 -1.26
CA PHE A 186 -16.49 -7.65 -1.71
C PHE A 186 -17.82 -7.25 -2.35
N ALA A 187 -18.55 -6.33 -1.69
CA ALA A 187 -19.81 -5.81 -2.23
C ALA A 187 -19.60 -5.13 -3.60
N GLN A 188 -18.50 -4.39 -3.76
CA GLN A 188 -18.16 -3.73 -5.01
C GLN A 188 -17.80 -4.71 -6.12
N LEU A 189 -17.03 -5.77 -5.81
CA LEU A 189 -16.73 -6.85 -6.74
C LEU A 189 -17.98 -7.58 -7.20
N GLN A 190 -18.95 -7.83 -6.29
CA GLN A 190 -20.22 -8.43 -6.66
C GLN A 190 -21.07 -7.52 -7.56
N ALA A 191 -21.05 -6.21 -7.30
CA ALA A 191 -21.74 -5.22 -8.13
C ALA A 191 -21.11 -5.16 -9.52
N ASP A 192 -19.78 -5.19 -9.62
CA ASP A 192 -19.05 -5.22 -10.88
C ASP A 192 -19.40 -6.49 -11.69
N ALA A 193 -19.41 -7.65 -11.02
CA ALA A 193 -19.75 -8.93 -11.67
C ALA A 193 -21.20 -8.95 -12.20
N ARG A 194 -22.17 -8.40 -11.43
CA ARG A 194 -23.57 -8.28 -11.89
C ARG A 194 -23.71 -7.38 -13.10
N ARG A 195 -22.97 -6.25 -13.14
CA ARG A 195 -22.97 -5.33 -14.29
C ARG A 195 -22.38 -6.01 -15.53
N ALA A 196 -21.26 -6.71 -15.38
CA ALA A 196 -20.64 -7.44 -16.48
C ALA A 196 -21.54 -8.55 -17.04
N ALA A 197 -22.36 -9.19 -16.20
CA ALA A 197 -23.33 -10.19 -16.63
C ALA A 197 -24.56 -9.59 -17.33
N ALA A 198 -24.92 -8.35 -17.00
CA ALA A 198 -26.06 -7.66 -17.61
C ALA A 198 -25.71 -6.98 -18.95
N ASP A 199 -24.41 -6.74 -19.23
CA ASP A 199 -23.92 -6.15 -20.48
C ASP A 199 -22.79 -7.05 -21.05
N PRO A 200 -23.13 -8.22 -21.61
CA PRO A 200 -22.16 -9.10 -22.27
C PRO A 200 -21.74 -8.43 -23.58
N ARG A 201 -20.51 -7.89 -23.61
CA ARG A 201 -19.87 -7.38 -24.83
C ARG A 201 -19.43 -8.50 -25.74
#